data_0f37f4d902bf3c6cfff31d1a9b2861d6
#
_entry.id   0f37f4d902bf3c6cfff31d1a9b2861d6
#
_cell.length_a   1.000
_cell.length_b   1.000
_cell.length_c   1.000
_cell.angle_alpha   90.00
_cell.angle_beta   90.00
_cell.angle_gamma   90.00
#
_symmetry.space_group_name_H-M   'P 1'
#
loop_
_entity.id
_entity.type
_entity.pdbx_description
1 polymer ?
#
loop_
_entity_poly.entity_id
_entity_poly.type
_entity_poly.pdbx_seq_one_letter_code
_entity_poly.pdbx_strand_id
1 'polypeptide(L)'
;MKRIPLIIYGGGAFGREVAWLAESCSVGEDRFEVVGFVDDVVERHGRLLNEIPVMGLEEAAARFPDAQIVGAVGSPSARETMMAKADAYGLQAATLVHERAERSRWIEIGIGTVICAGNILTTNIRLGRHVQVNVDCTICHDVILDDYATLAPGVHISGWVHLGKRAYVGTGAVIINGTEKAPMVLGDDAVVGAGACVTKSVAPGVTVAGVPARAR
;
A
#
# COMPACT_ATOMS: atom_id res chain seq x y z
N MET A 1 18.12 -1.77 -20.65
CA MET A 1 17.66 -1.21 -19.36
C MET A 1 17.04 0.15 -19.63
N LYS A 2 15.71 0.21 -19.65
CA LYS A 2 14.93 1.44 -19.86
C LYS A 2 14.61 2.04 -18.50
N ARG A 3 14.48 3.37 -18.44
CA ARG A 3 13.93 4.06 -17.26
C ARG A 3 12.44 4.28 -17.46
N ILE A 4 11.64 3.82 -16.50
CA ILE A 4 10.19 3.99 -16.49
C ILE A 4 9.90 5.24 -15.65
N PRO A 5 9.42 6.35 -16.23
CA PRO A 5 9.10 7.53 -15.45
C PRO A 5 7.96 7.22 -14.47
N LEU A 6 8.16 7.60 -13.20
CA LEU A 6 7.24 7.35 -12.11
C LEU A 6 6.86 8.64 -11.41
N ILE A 7 5.57 8.85 -11.27
CA ILE A 7 4.97 9.93 -10.47
C ILE A 7 4.55 9.36 -9.12
N ILE A 8 4.92 10.03 -8.03
CA ILE A 8 4.47 9.69 -6.68
C ILE A 8 3.31 10.62 -6.30
N TYR A 9 2.11 10.09 -6.16
CA TYR A 9 0.97 10.89 -5.73
C TYR A 9 0.87 10.90 -4.21
N GLY A 10 1.25 12.01 -3.61
CA GLY A 10 1.36 12.28 -2.19
C GLY A 10 2.74 12.83 -1.82
N GLY A 11 2.86 14.17 -1.66
CA GLY A 11 4.09 14.87 -1.30
C GLY A 11 4.39 14.87 0.20
N GLY A 12 3.85 13.91 0.97
CA GLY A 12 4.07 13.77 2.40
C GLY A 12 5.32 12.95 2.77
N ALA A 13 5.45 12.59 4.06
CA ALA A 13 6.55 11.77 4.55
C ALA A 13 6.58 10.40 3.86
N PHE A 14 5.44 9.72 3.80
CA PHE A 14 5.34 8.42 3.15
C PHE A 14 5.64 8.47 1.63
N GLY A 15 5.28 9.57 0.95
CA GLY A 15 5.65 9.76 -0.46
C GLY A 15 7.17 9.72 -0.67
N ARG A 16 7.95 10.31 0.22
CA ARG A 16 9.42 10.26 0.16
C ARG A 16 9.99 8.86 0.42
N GLU A 17 9.32 8.07 1.29
CA GLU A 17 9.68 6.66 1.50
C GLU A 17 9.38 5.83 0.26
N VAL A 18 8.25 6.09 -0.42
CA VAL A 18 7.91 5.40 -1.68
C VAL A 18 8.85 5.81 -2.82
N ALA A 19 9.31 7.06 -2.85
CA ALA A 19 10.34 7.49 -3.82
C ALA A 19 11.66 6.72 -3.61
N TRP A 20 12.13 6.59 -2.38
CA TRP A 20 13.28 5.76 -2.05
C TRP A 20 13.06 4.28 -2.39
N LEU A 21 11.86 3.74 -2.07
CA LEU A 21 11.50 2.37 -2.46
C LEU A 21 11.63 2.14 -3.96
N ALA A 22 11.18 3.10 -4.78
CA ALA A 22 11.19 2.99 -6.24
C ALA A 22 12.60 2.77 -6.82
N GLU A 23 13.64 3.30 -6.16
CA GLU A 23 15.05 3.10 -6.55
C GLU A 23 15.46 1.62 -6.50
N SER A 24 14.82 0.84 -5.61
CA SER A 24 15.06 -0.60 -5.41
C SER A 24 14.06 -1.49 -6.16
N CYS A 25 13.17 -0.92 -6.96
CA CYS A 25 12.16 -1.64 -7.72
C CYS A 25 12.52 -1.74 -9.20
N SER A 26 12.14 -2.85 -9.81
CA SER A 26 12.34 -3.08 -11.24
C SER A 26 11.17 -3.85 -11.87
N VAL A 27 10.99 -3.68 -13.18
CA VAL A 27 10.07 -4.46 -14.00
C VAL A 27 10.93 -5.21 -15.05
N GLY A 28 11.24 -6.46 -14.78
CA GLY A 28 12.25 -7.18 -15.56
C GLY A 28 13.62 -6.50 -15.44
N GLU A 29 14.19 -6.04 -16.54
CA GLU A 29 15.46 -5.31 -16.58
C GLU A 29 15.30 -3.78 -16.43
N ASP A 30 14.07 -3.26 -16.51
CA ASP A 30 13.80 -1.83 -16.46
C ASP A 30 13.66 -1.34 -15.00
N ARG A 31 14.06 -0.09 -14.76
CA ARG A 31 14.06 0.56 -13.45
C ARG A 31 13.13 1.76 -13.45
N PHE A 32 12.52 2.04 -12.32
CA PHE A 32 11.77 3.29 -12.14
C PHE A 32 12.70 4.49 -11.99
N GLU A 33 12.24 5.63 -12.51
CA GLU A 33 12.85 6.95 -12.30
C GLU A 33 11.76 7.89 -11.80
N VAL A 34 11.88 8.35 -10.56
CA VAL A 34 10.90 9.27 -9.98
C VAL A 34 11.07 10.65 -10.62
N VAL A 35 10.08 11.07 -11.40
CA VAL A 35 10.10 12.33 -12.17
C VAL A 35 9.37 13.48 -11.48
N GLY A 36 8.55 13.19 -10.47
CA GLY A 36 7.82 14.21 -9.73
C GLY A 36 6.95 13.65 -8.60
N PHE A 37 6.68 14.52 -7.64
CA PHE A 37 5.59 14.33 -6.68
C PHE A 37 4.36 15.10 -7.15
N VAL A 38 3.20 14.48 -7.00
CA VAL A 38 1.92 15.15 -7.13
C VAL A 38 1.33 15.38 -5.75
N ASP A 39 0.84 16.59 -5.46
CA ASP A 39 0.16 16.91 -4.21
C ASP A 39 -1.05 17.79 -4.50
N ASP A 40 -2.18 17.53 -3.81
CA ASP A 40 -3.40 18.32 -3.95
C ASP A 40 -3.31 19.67 -3.21
N VAL A 41 -2.27 19.86 -2.37
CA VAL A 41 -1.99 21.11 -1.64
C VAL A 41 -1.19 22.05 -2.52
N VAL A 42 -1.86 23.05 -3.10
CA VAL A 42 -1.27 23.99 -4.10
C VAL A 42 -0.05 24.73 -3.55
N GLU A 43 -0.02 25.05 -2.26
CA GLU A 43 1.09 25.77 -1.59
C GLU A 43 2.40 24.96 -1.58
N ARG A 44 2.33 23.68 -1.90
CA ARG A 44 3.52 22.80 -2.04
C ARG A 44 4.08 22.79 -3.45
N HIS A 45 3.32 23.23 -4.45
CA HIS A 45 3.76 23.21 -5.83
C HIS A 45 4.99 24.11 -6.04
N GLY A 46 5.86 23.71 -6.95
CA GLY A 46 7.13 24.39 -7.22
C GLY A 46 8.23 24.15 -6.18
N ARG A 47 7.95 23.45 -5.08
CA ARG A 47 8.98 23.05 -4.11
C ARG A 47 9.69 21.78 -4.58
N LEU A 48 10.85 21.54 -4.00
CA LEU A 48 11.58 20.27 -4.14
C LEU A 48 11.45 19.45 -2.85
N LEU A 49 11.17 18.16 -3.01
CA LEU A 49 11.24 17.15 -1.94
C LEU A 49 12.32 16.15 -2.35
N ASN A 50 13.40 16.03 -1.56
CA ASN A 50 14.56 15.19 -1.92
C ASN A 50 15.01 15.44 -3.37
N GLU A 51 15.14 16.73 -3.75
CA GLU A 51 15.55 17.21 -5.08
C GLU A 51 14.53 16.93 -6.21
N ILE A 52 13.39 16.32 -5.93
CA ILE A 52 12.34 15.97 -6.89
C ILE A 52 11.24 17.06 -6.84
N PRO A 53 10.76 17.58 -7.99
CA PRO A 53 9.75 18.63 -8.02
C PRO A 53 8.38 18.16 -7.54
N VAL A 54 7.65 19.06 -6.87
CA VAL A 54 6.24 18.89 -6.50
C VAL A 54 5.36 19.70 -7.44
N MET A 55 4.31 19.11 -7.99
CA MET A 55 3.41 19.74 -8.95
C MET A 55 1.96 19.27 -8.79
N GLY A 56 1.02 19.89 -9.49
CA GLY A 56 -0.35 19.44 -9.58
C GLY A 56 -0.50 18.22 -10.50
N LEU A 57 -1.62 17.49 -10.34
CA LEU A 57 -1.87 16.27 -11.13
C LEU A 57 -2.01 16.57 -12.64
N GLU A 58 -2.70 17.66 -13.00
CA GLU A 58 -2.85 18.09 -14.39
C GLU A 58 -1.50 18.43 -15.06
N GLU A 59 -0.65 19.16 -14.35
CA GLU A 59 0.71 19.48 -14.81
C GLU A 59 1.54 18.22 -15.01
N ALA A 60 1.48 17.29 -14.03
CA ALA A 60 2.22 16.03 -14.09
C ALA A 60 1.79 15.18 -15.28
N ALA A 61 0.48 15.04 -15.51
CA ALA A 61 -0.05 14.27 -16.63
C ALA A 61 0.32 14.88 -17.99
N ALA A 62 0.27 16.22 -18.11
CA ALA A 62 0.66 16.91 -19.34
C ALA A 62 2.18 16.81 -19.60
N ARG A 63 2.99 16.92 -18.56
CA ARG A 63 4.47 16.90 -18.67
C ARG A 63 5.05 15.50 -18.87
N PHE A 64 4.40 14.48 -18.29
CA PHE A 64 4.87 13.09 -18.30
C PHE A 64 3.76 12.12 -18.73
N PRO A 65 3.23 12.22 -19.98
CA PRO A 65 2.08 11.45 -20.43
C PRO A 65 2.30 9.93 -20.43
N ASP A 66 3.55 9.49 -20.52
CA ASP A 66 3.93 8.07 -20.51
C ASP A 66 4.37 7.57 -19.12
N ALA A 67 4.26 8.43 -18.09
CA ALA A 67 4.64 8.02 -16.74
C ALA A 67 3.61 7.08 -16.12
N GLN A 68 4.10 6.18 -15.30
CA GLN A 68 3.26 5.45 -14.35
C GLN A 68 3.10 6.28 -13.06
N ILE A 69 2.04 5.99 -12.29
CA ILE A 69 1.74 6.71 -11.05
C ILE A 69 1.47 5.75 -9.91
N VAL A 70 1.90 6.10 -8.69
CA VAL A 70 1.62 5.33 -7.48
C VAL A 70 1.08 6.22 -6.38
N GLY A 71 -0.01 5.80 -5.73
CA GLY A 71 -0.58 6.51 -4.58
C GLY A 71 0.24 6.26 -3.32
N ALA A 72 0.74 7.33 -2.69
CA ALA A 72 1.66 7.27 -1.56
C ALA A 72 1.11 8.03 -0.33
N VAL A 73 -0.08 7.63 0.11
CA VAL A 73 -0.72 8.14 1.33
C VAL A 73 -1.22 6.99 2.19
N GLY A 74 -1.05 7.10 3.50
CA GLY A 74 -1.41 6.06 4.45
C GLY A 74 -2.92 5.84 4.59
N SER A 75 -3.76 6.87 4.34
CA SER A 75 -5.21 6.75 4.39
C SER A 75 -5.74 5.96 3.19
N PRO A 76 -6.40 4.80 3.40
CA PRO A 76 -6.93 4.00 2.31
C PRO A 76 -7.98 4.73 1.46
N SER A 77 -8.91 5.45 2.09
CA SER A 77 -9.97 6.19 1.41
C SER A 77 -9.43 7.39 0.62
N ALA A 78 -8.45 8.13 1.18
CA ALA A 78 -7.78 9.20 0.46
C ALA A 78 -7.03 8.64 -0.76
N ARG A 79 -6.32 7.51 -0.60
CA ARG A 79 -5.62 6.86 -1.71
C ARG A 79 -6.58 6.42 -2.82
N GLU A 80 -7.75 5.85 -2.46
CA GLU A 80 -8.78 5.49 -3.45
C GLU A 80 -9.23 6.71 -4.25
N THR A 81 -9.54 7.81 -3.58
CA THR A 81 -9.95 9.07 -4.23
C THR A 81 -8.86 9.64 -5.13
N MET A 82 -7.61 9.64 -4.67
CA MET A 82 -6.46 10.14 -5.42
C MET A 82 -6.21 9.31 -6.67
N MET A 83 -6.24 7.98 -6.55
CA MET A 83 -5.99 7.11 -7.69
C MET A 83 -7.12 7.15 -8.73
N ALA A 84 -8.38 7.34 -8.29
CA ALA A 84 -9.49 7.58 -9.22
C ALA A 84 -9.32 8.89 -10.02
N LYS A 85 -8.76 9.95 -9.40
CA LYS A 85 -8.38 11.17 -10.12
C LYS A 85 -7.28 10.90 -11.17
N ALA A 86 -6.24 10.14 -10.79
CA ALA A 86 -5.14 9.80 -11.69
C ALA A 86 -5.62 8.98 -12.90
N ASP A 87 -6.53 8.02 -12.68
CA ASP A 87 -7.14 7.20 -13.73
C ASP A 87 -7.89 8.09 -14.75
N ALA A 88 -8.55 9.17 -14.29
CA ALA A 88 -9.26 10.12 -15.18
C ALA A 88 -8.31 10.90 -16.10
N TYR A 89 -7.03 11.02 -15.76
CA TYR A 89 -5.99 11.59 -16.63
C TYR A 89 -5.29 10.53 -17.48
N GLY A 90 -5.71 9.26 -17.43
CA GLY A 90 -5.14 8.17 -18.21
C GLY A 90 -3.79 7.66 -17.69
N LEU A 91 -3.35 8.09 -16.51
CA LEU A 91 -2.09 7.63 -15.89
C LEU A 91 -2.24 6.20 -15.38
N GLN A 92 -1.33 5.32 -15.81
CA GLN A 92 -1.37 3.92 -15.40
C GLN A 92 -0.74 3.71 -14.02
N ALA A 93 -1.41 2.92 -13.17
CA ALA A 93 -0.89 2.64 -11.84
C ALA A 93 0.37 1.75 -11.89
N ALA A 94 1.41 2.15 -11.14
CA ALA A 94 2.63 1.38 -10.94
C ALA A 94 2.49 0.43 -9.76
N THR A 95 2.95 -0.80 -9.91
CA THR A 95 3.13 -1.76 -8.80
C THR A 95 4.59 -1.77 -8.39
N LEU A 96 4.87 -1.48 -7.12
CA LEU A 96 6.22 -1.42 -6.58
C LEU A 96 6.44 -2.56 -5.58
N VAL A 97 7.41 -3.40 -5.85
CA VAL A 97 7.80 -4.50 -4.94
C VAL A 97 9.29 -4.42 -4.70
N HIS A 98 9.68 -4.17 -3.45
CA HIS A 98 11.10 -4.08 -3.08
C HIS A 98 11.80 -5.41 -3.32
N GLU A 99 13.02 -5.39 -3.84
CA GLU A 99 13.81 -6.59 -4.14
C GLU A 99 14.08 -7.48 -2.91
N ARG A 100 14.10 -6.89 -1.69
CA ARG A 100 14.24 -7.61 -0.43
C ARG A 100 12.91 -8.01 0.22
N ALA A 101 11.81 -8.03 -0.53
CA ALA A 101 10.56 -8.65 -0.10
C ALA A 101 10.60 -10.14 -0.47
N GLU A 102 10.67 -11.00 0.54
CA GLU A 102 10.62 -12.45 0.34
C GLU A 102 9.20 -12.89 0.03
N ARG A 103 9.04 -13.63 -1.06
CA ARG A 103 7.71 -14.11 -1.47
C ARG A 103 7.79 -15.42 -2.25
N SER A 104 6.78 -16.28 -2.06
CA SER A 104 6.64 -17.46 -2.89
C SER A 104 6.07 -17.08 -4.28
N ARG A 105 6.12 -18.05 -5.20
CA ARG A 105 5.49 -17.89 -6.53
C ARG A 105 3.96 -17.93 -6.52
N TRP A 106 3.36 -18.30 -5.40
CA TRP A 106 1.92 -18.47 -5.24
C TRP A 106 1.27 -17.23 -4.62
N ILE A 107 1.62 -16.06 -5.13
CA ILE A 107 1.11 -14.77 -4.65
C ILE A 107 0.58 -13.99 -5.84
N GLU A 108 -0.67 -13.56 -5.73
CA GLU A 108 -1.29 -12.64 -6.67
C GLU A 108 -1.17 -11.21 -6.13
N ILE A 109 -0.69 -10.29 -6.97
CA ILE A 109 -0.50 -8.88 -6.59
C ILE A 109 -1.27 -8.02 -7.59
N GLY A 110 -2.27 -7.31 -7.07
CA GLY A 110 -3.06 -6.37 -7.86
C GLY A 110 -2.27 -5.11 -8.25
N ILE A 111 -2.70 -4.47 -9.32
CA ILE A 111 -2.07 -3.25 -9.86
C ILE A 111 -2.08 -2.11 -8.83
N GLY A 112 -1.06 -1.28 -8.81
CA GLY A 112 -0.94 -0.14 -7.90
C GLY A 112 -0.49 -0.50 -6.49
N THR A 113 -0.24 -1.78 -6.21
CA THR A 113 0.17 -2.28 -4.90
C THR A 113 1.63 -1.92 -4.60
N VAL A 114 1.89 -1.55 -3.36
CA VAL A 114 3.22 -1.19 -2.84
C VAL A 114 3.62 -2.19 -1.76
N ILE A 115 4.75 -2.87 -1.94
CA ILE A 115 5.35 -3.79 -0.96
C ILE A 115 6.75 -3.30 -0.63
N CYS A 116 6.92 -2.79 0.60
CA CYS A 116 8.19 -2.23 1.07
C CYS A 116 9.22 -3.31 1.43
N ALA A 117 10.40 -2.88 1.88
CA ALA A 117 11.50 -3.77 2.26
C ALA A 117 11.18 -4.62 3.50
N GLY A 118 11.82 -5.78 3.62
CA GLY A 118 11.76 -6.65 4.79
C GLY A 118 10.46 -7.42 4.95
N ASN A 119 9.56 -7.34 3.99
CA ASN A 119 8.31 -8.09 4.04
C ASN A 119 8.52 -9.57 3.72
N ILE A 120 7.79 -10.44 4.42
CA ILE A 120 7.75 -11.88 4.16
C ILE A 120 6.30 -12.26 3.84
N LEU A 121 6.06 -12.70 2.60
CA LEU A 121 4.78 -13.21 2.14
C LEU A 121 4.93 -14.70 1.81
N THR A 122 4.26 -15.56 2.58
CA THR A 122 4.54 -17.00 2.50
C THR A 122 3.93 -17.67 1.26
N THR A 123 2.67 -18.05 1.25
CA THR A 123 2.06 -18.76 0.11
C THR A 123 0.55 -18.59 0.03
N ASN A 124 -0.04 -18.74 -1.18
CA ASN A 124 -1.47 -18.64 -1.43
C ASN A 124 -2.06 -17.31 -0.91
N ILE A 125 -1.40 -16.22 -1.23
CA ILE A 125 -1.79 -14.88 -0.80
C ILE A 125 -2.35 -14.11 -1.99
N ARG A 126 -3.45 -13.40 -1.79
CA ARG A 126 -4.02 -12.51 -2.78
C ARG A 126 -4.06 -11.08 -2.24
N LEU A 127 -3.37 -10.19 -2.92
CA LEU A 127 -3.41 -8.75 -2.69
C LEU A 127 -4.22 -8.10 -3.81
N GLY A 128 -5.24 -7.35 -3.43
CA GLY A 128 -6.06 -6.55 -4.32
C GLY A 128 -5.29 -5.37 -4.93
N ARG A 129 -6.03 -4.46 -5.55
CA ARG A 129 -5.47 -3.26 -6.18
C ARG A 129 -5.09 -2.23 -5.11
N HIS A 130 -3.99 -1.51 -5.35
CA HIS A 130 -3.54 -0.40 -4.49
C HIS A 130 -3.37 -0.77 -3.01
N VAL A 131 -3.08 -2.01 -2.70
CA VAL A 131 -2.73 -2.45 -1.35
C VAL A 131 -1.39 -1.84 -0.94
N GLN A 132 -1.25 -1.43 0.31
CA GLN A 132 0.03 -0.98 0.87
C GLN A 132 0.49 -1.91 1.99
N VAL A 133 1.65 -2.51 1.80
CA VAL A 133 2.35 -3.32 2.81
C VAL A 133 3.63 -2.58 3.16
N ASN A 134 3.62 -1.87 4.30
CA ASN A 134 4.78 -1.13 4.76
C ASN A 134 5.91 -2.05 5.21
N VAL A 135 7.01 -1.48 5.65
CA VAL A 135 8.23 -2.23 6.00
C VAL A 135 7.97 -3.28 7.09
N ASP A 136 8.69 -4.41 6.99
CA ASP A 136 8.81 -5.43 8.05
C ASP A 136 7.49 -6.08 8.47
N CYS A 137 6.57 -6.29 7.52
CA CYS A 137 5.36 -7.06 7.79
C CYS A 137 5.56 -8.54 7.45
N THR A 138 4.83 -9.42 8.15
CA THR A 138 4.74 -10.83 7.78
C THR A 138 3.29 -11.21 7.46
N ILE A 139 3.10 -11.85 6.31
CA ILE A 139 1.80 -12.32 5.83
C ILE A 139 1.91 -13.83 5.63
N CYS A 140 1.19 -14.60 6.46
CA CYS A 140 1.19 -16.05 6.38
C CYS A 140 0.26 -16.55 5.27
N HIS A 141 0.13 -17.88 5.19
CA HIS A 141 -0.60 -18.58 4.13
C HIS A 141 -2.10 -18.27 4.09
N ASP A 142 -2.70 -18.36 2.90
CA ASP A 142 -4.15 -18.25 2.69
C ASP A 142 -4.75 -16.94 3.21
N VAL A 143 -4.02 -15.83 2.99
CA VAL A 143 -4.43 -14.47 3.36
C VAL A 143 -4.94 -13.73 2.13
N ILE A 144 -6.03 -12.98 2.32
CA ILE A 144 -6.60 -12.09 1.32
C ILE A 144 -6.59 -10.67 1.87
N LEU A 145 -6.05 -9.74 1.11
CA LEU A 145 -6.18 -8.31 1.33
C LEU A 145 -6.93 -7.73 0.14
N ASP A 146 -8.12 -7.20 0.38
CA ASP A 146 -8.90 -6.55 -0.68
C ASP A 146 -8.34 -5.17 -1.05
N ASP A 147 -8.93 -4.54 -2.08
CA ASP A 147 -8.45 -3.28 -2.64
C ASP A 147 -8.24 -2.20 -1.59
N TYR A 148 -7.16 -1.47 -1.72
CA TYR A 148 -6.77 -0.35 -0.84
C TYR A 148 -6.49 -0.72 0.63
N ALA A 149 -6.49 -2.00 1.01
CA ALA A 149 -6.07 -2.37 2.36
C ALA A 149 -4.66 -1.85 2.67
N THR A 150 -4.40 -1.52 3.93
CA THR A 150 -3.11 -0.98 4.38
C THR A 150 -2.60 -1.70 5.60
N LEU A 151 -1.39 -2.21 5.52
CA LEU A 151 -0.61 -2.70 6.66
C LEU A 151 0.46 -1.65 6.99
N ALA A 152 0.38 -1.06 8.18
CA ALA A 152 1.43 -0.19 8.70
C ALA A 152 2.69 -1.00 9.08
N PRO A 153 3.84 -0.34 9.37
CA PRO A 153 5.08 -1.05 9.66
C PRO A 153 4.96 -2.12 10.75
N GLY A 154 5.60 -3.28 10.55
CA GLY A 154 5.69 -4.35 11.54
C GLY A 154 4.37 -5.06 11.86
N VAL A 155 3.43 -5.10 10.92
CA VAL A 155 2.17 -5.85 11.08
C VAL A 155 2.40 -7.32 10.81
N HIS A 156 1.88 -8.19 11.70
CA HIS A 156 1.96 -9.63 11.54
C HIS A 156 0.57 -10.26 11.37
N ILE A 157 0.36 -10.92 10.23
CA ILE A 157 -0.90 -11.59 9.89
C ILE A 157 -0.67 -13.10 9.80
N SER A 158 -1.38 -13.85 10.65
CA SER A 158 -1.36 -15.31 10.61
C SER A 158 -2.23 -15.87 9.46
N GLY A 159 -2.28 -17.18 9.31
CA GLY A 159 -3.02 -17.81 8.20
C GLY A 159 -4.53 -17.67 8.28
N TRP A 160 -5.20 -17.79 7.12
CA TRP A 160 -6.67 -17.74 7.00
C TRP A 160 -7.28 -16.44 7.51
N VAL A 161 -6.69 -15.31 7.08
CA VAL A 161 -7.16 -13.96 7.41
C VAL A 161 -7.63 -13.25 6.14
N HIS A 162 -8.77 -12.58 6.21
CA HIS A 162 -9.28 -11.75 5.14
C HIS A 162 -9.47 -10.31 5.64
N LEU A 163 -8.74 -9.38 5.03
CA LEU A 163 -8.93 -7.95 5.21
C LEU A 163 -9.81 -7.41 4.07
N GLY A 164 -10.94 -6.83 4.44
CA GLY A 164 -11.85 -6.19 3.50
C GLY A 164 -11.28 -4.92 2.89
N LYS A 165 -12.02 -4.36 1.95
CA LYS A 165 -11.66 -3.16 1.20
C LYS A 165 -11.36 -1.99 2.15
N ARG A 166 -10.24 -1.29 1.95
CA ARG A 166 -9.79 -0.15 2.77
C ARG A 166 -9.55 -0.46 4.25
N ALA A 167 -9.51 -1.71 4.66
CA ALA A 167 -9.12 -2.04 6.03
C ALA A 167 -7.71 -1.50 6.33
N TYR A 168 -7.54 -0.95 7.53
CA TYR A 168 -6.27 -0.39 8.00
C TYR A 168 -5.79 -1.13 9.24
N VAL A 169 -4.56 -1.61 9.21
CA VAL A 169 -3.93 -2.28 10.35
C VAL A 169 -2.73 -1.45 10.81
N GLY A 170 -2.82 -0.95 12.04
CA GLY A 170 -1.83 -0.06 12.64
C GLY A 170 -0.51 -0.74 12.98
N THR A 171 0.54 0.06 13.10
CA THR A 171 1.94 -0.36 13.35
C THR A 171 2.04 -1.40 14.47
N GLY A 172 2.75 -2.50 14.21
CA GLY A 172 3.03 -3.54 15.18
C GLY A 172 1.82 -4.35 15.65
N ALA A 173 0.67 -4.23 14.98
CA ALA A 173 -0.50 -5.04 15.32
C ALA A 173 -0.33 -6.49 14.86
N VAL A 174 -0.93 -7.41 15.60
CA VAL A 174 -0.92 -8.85 15.34
C VAL A 174 -2.35 -9.34 15.13
N ILE A 175 -2.56 -10.15 14.09
CA ILE A 175 -3.85 -10.80 13.82
C ILE A 175 -3.63 -12.31 13.92
N ILE A 176 -4.36 -12.95 14.84
CA ILE A 176 -4.28 -14.42 14.99
C ILE A 176 -4.88 -15.12 13.79
N ASN A 177 -4.55 -16.41 13.62
CA ASN A 177 -5.07 -17.21 12.53
C ASN A 177 -6.59 -17.48 12.66
N GLY A 178 -7.24 -17.53 11.50
CA GLY A 178 -8.51 -18.23 11.34
C GLY A 178 -8.30 -19.70 11.00
N THR A 179 -9.27 -20.26 10.31
CA THR A 179 -9.20 -21.60 9.70
C THR A 179 -9.89 -21.56 8.33
N GLU A 180 -9.66 -22.55 7.50
CA GLU A 180 -10.34 -22.65 6.19
C GLU A 180 -11.86 -22.52 6.29
N LYS A 181 -12.45 -23.16 7.31
CA LYS A 181 -13.92 -23.17 7.54
C LYS A 181 -14.44 -21.93 8.28
N ALA A 182 -13.55 -21.20 8.97
CA ALA A 182 -13.88 -20.02 9.76
C ALA A 182 -12.70 -19.02 9.70
N PRO A 183 -12.54 -18.32 8.57
CA PRO A 183 -11.46 -17.34 8.45
C PRO A 183 -11.66 -16.19 9.43
N MET A 184 -10.55 -15.59 9.83
CA MET A 184 -10.55 -14.34 10.58
C MET A 184 -10.83 -13.20 9.60
N VAL A 185 -11.92 -12.47 9.80
CA VAL A 185 -12.35 -11.40 8.88
C VAL A 185 -12.26 -10.04 9.56
N LEU A 186 -11.57 -9.11 8.91
CA LEU A 186 -11.67 -7.68 9.20
C LEU A 186 -12.47 -7.05 8.05
N GLY A 187 -13.66 -6.56 8.34
CA GLY A 187 -14.58 -6.05 7.32
C GLY A 187 -14.05 -4.78 6.63
N ASP A 188 -14.75 -4.34 5.59
CA ASP A 188 -14.43 -3.11 4.86
C ASP A 188 -14.32 -1.92 5.82
N ASP A 189 -13.35 -1.05 5.59
CA ASP A 189 -13.09 0.14 6.42
C ASP A 189 -12.81 -0.15 7.92
N ALA A 190 -12.60 -1.41 8.29
CA ALA A 190 -12.19 -1.75 9.66
C ALA A 190 -10.81 -1.15 9.98
N VAL A 191 -10.66 -0.67 11.20
CA VAL A 191 -9.40 -0.06 11.67
C VAL A 191 -8.87 -0.82 12.89
N VAL A 192 -7.63 -1.26 12.81
CA VAL A 192 -6.90 -1.86 13.93
C VAL A 192 -5.87 -0.88 14.44
N GLY A 193 -5.96 -0.52 15.71
CA GLY A 193 -5.00 0.39 16.37
C GLY A 193 -3.60 -0.21 16.46
N ALA A 194 -2.59 0.64 16.54
CA ALA A 194 -1.20 0.22 16.69
C ALA A 194 -1.00 -0.68 17.93
N GLY A 195 -0.16 -1.72 17.80
CA GLY A 195 0.15 -2.69 18.85
C GLY A 195 -1.02 -3.56 19.30
N ALA A 196 -2.14 -3.55 18.59
CA ALA A 196 -3.31 -4.35 18.97
C ALA A 196 -3.10 -5.85 18.65
N CYS A 197 -3.68 -6.71 19.48
CA CYS A 197 -3.77 -8.16 19.22
C CYS A 197 -5.22 -8.52 18.89
N VAL A 198 -5.51 -8.73 17.60
CA VAL A 198 -6.85 -9.07 17.11
C VAL A 198 -7.08 -10.57 17.27
N THR A 199 -8.06 -10.92 18.12
CA THR A 199 -8.39 -12.30 18.47
C THR A 199 -9.81 -12.71 18.05
N LYS A 200 -10.53 -11.83 17.37
CA LYS A 200 -11.89 -12.06 16.84
C LYS A 200 -12.07 -11.23 15.57
N SER A 201 -12.91 -11.68 14.68
CA SER A 201 -13.32 -10.91 13.50
C SER A 201 -13.84 -9.52 13.88
N VAL A 202 -13.60 -8.55 13.03
CA VAL A 202 -13.98 -7.12 13.20
C VAL A 202 -15.02 -6.77 12.15
N ALA A 203 -16.15 -6.22 12.56
CA ALA A 203 -17.19 -5.81 11.63
C ALA A 203 -16.74 -4.62 10.75
N PRO A 204 -17.37 -4.41 9.58
CA PRO A 204 -17.06 -3.27 8.71
C PRO A 204 -17.18 -1.93 9.46
N GLY A 205 -16.25 -1.01 9.20
CA GLY A 205 -16.21 0.34 9.78
C GLY A 205 -15.87 0.40 11.27
N VAL A 206 -15.62 -0.72 11.91
CA VAL A 206 -15.34 -0.75 13.36
C VAL A 206 -13.86 -0.53 13.63
N THR A 207 -13.56 0.34 14.60
CA THR A 207 -12.21 0.51 15.14
C THR A 207 -12.01 -0.36 16.36
N VAL A 208 -10.91 -1.16 16.37
CA VAL A 208 -10.50 -1.99 17.51
C VAL A 208 -9.09 -1.64 17.96
N ALA A 209 -8.81 -1.75 19.25
CA ALA A 209 -7.47 -1.53 19.80
C ALA A 209 -7.23 -2.30 21.10
N GLY A 210 -5.97 -2.46 21.49
CA GLY A 210 -5.53 -3.08 22.74
C GLY A 210 -5.19 -4.57 22.62
N VAL A 211 -4.81 -5.20 23.75
CA VAL A 211 -4.42 -6.60 23.87
C VAL A 211 -5.25 -7.24 24.98
N PRO A 212 -6.24 -8.09 24.66
CA PRO A 212 -6.77 -8.35 23.34
C PRO A 212 -7.55 -7.14 22.77
N ALA A 213 -7.62 -7.02 21.44
CA ALA A 213 -8.30 -5.91 20.77
C ALA A 213 -9.82 -5.90 21.09
N ARG A 214 -10.34 -4.70 21.36
CA ARG A 214 -11.78 -4.44 21.62
C ARG A 214 -12.24 -3.23 20.81
N ALA A 215 -13.52 -3.20 20.45
CA ALA A 215 -14.14 -2.05 19.82
C ALA A 215 -14.04 -0.79 20.70
N ARG A 216 -13.87 0.34 20.03
CA ARG A 216 -13.79 1.67 20.63
C ARG A 216 -14.96 2.54 20.19
#